data_9da2e693126502a9fa3cdc9d7e8f28dc
#
_entry.id   9da2e693126502a9fa3cdc9d7e8f28dc
#
_cell.length_a   1.000
_cell.length_b   1.000
_cell.length_c   1.000
_cell.angle_alpha   90.00
_cell.angle_beta   90.00
_cell.angle_gamma   90.00
#
_symmetry.space_group_name_H-M   'P 1'
#
loop_
_entity.id
_entity.type
_entity.pdbx_description
1 polymer ?
#
loop_
_entity_poly.entity_id
_entity_poly.type
_entity_poly.pdbx_seq_one_letter_code
_entity_poly.pdbx_strand_id
1 'polypeptide(L)'
;MLAGVLLLYPLDVYVMRPGNAYNVSEYVTVQDGDEDDEGSFSLMTVTLSKASPLMYVYAKFKDYYELISMNQVRQDEEDDNEYNIRQAKLMTDSQFNALYVAFSRTDLEYKVTFNGVYVLNIITGGAADGILEPGDEIVEIEGEHIDSQAMFAQRIVEMRDQGQYDIELVINRDDELFTEVVTLKEIPNSKGKVGLGVVFSESKSITTDPHVNIDIGSIGGPSAGLMFTLEILNQLVDEDITKGY
;
A
#
# COMPACT_ATOMS: atom_id res chain seq x y z
N MET A 1 9.22 -30.65 24.68
CA MET A 1 9.80 -29.32 24.48
C MET A 1 10.47 -29.18 23.10
N LEU A 2 11.36 -30.08 22.67
CA LEU A 2 12.07 -29.97 21.37
C LEU A 2 11.13 -29.86 20.15
N ALA A 3 10.05 -30.65 20.13
CA ALA A 3 9.06 -30.62 19.04
C ALA A 3 8.31 -29.28 18.93
N GLY A 4 8.05 -28.60 20.05
CA GLY A 4 7.43 -27.29 20.05
C GLY A 4 8.34 -26.18 19.45
N VAL A 5 9.65 -26.27 19.72
CA VAL A 5 10.63 -25.34 19.15
C VAL A 5 10.74 -25.53 17.64
N LEU A 6 10.79 -26.78 17.17
CA LEU A 6 10.87 -27.07 15.72
C LEU A 6 9.63 -26.60 14.93
N LEU A 7 8.47 -26.52 15.58
CA LEU A 7 7.22 -26.13 14.93
C LEU A 7 6.91 -24.64 15.04
N LEU A 8 7.30 -23.99 16.16
CA LEU A 8 6.79 -22.66 16.52
C LEU A 8 7.87 -21.57 16.54
N TYR A 9 9.15 -21.91 16.61
CA TYR A 9 10.20 -20.90 16.64
C TYR A 9 10.34 -20.23 15.27
N PRO A 10 10.10 -18.92 15.14
CA PRO A 10 10.26 -18.24 13.87
C PRO A 10 11.72 -18.03 13.54
N LEU A 11 12.11 -18.33 12.30
CA LEU A 11 13.43 -18.00 11.74
C LEU A 11 13.38 -16.66 11.02
N ASP A 12 14.53 -16.00 10.86
CA ASP A 12 14.68 -14.77 10.06
C ASP A 12 14.70 -15.06 8.55
N VAL A 13 13.82 -15.97 8.14
CA VAL A 13 13.63 -16.41 6.76
C VAL A 13 12.14 -16.57 6.50
N TYR A 14 11.70 -16.13 5.34
CA TYR A 14 10.34 -16.36 4.84
C TYR A 14 10.30 -17.57 3.92
N VAL A 15 9.17 -18.26 3.93
CA VAL A 15 8.80 -19.26 2.91
C VAL A 15 7.74 -18.62 2.03
N MET A 16 8.05 -18.51 0.74
CA MET A 16 7.07 -18.19 -0.30
C MET A 16 6.62 -19.48 -0.95
N ARG A 17 5.32 -19.63 -1.13
CA ARG A 17 4.69 -20.79 -1.76
C ARG A 17 3.52 -20.37 -2.63
N PRO A 18 3.11 -21.17 -3.62
CA PRO A 18 1.90 -20.92 -4.39
C PRO A 18 0.69 -20.67 -3.47
N GLY A 19 -0.05 -19.63 -3.77
CA GLY A 19 -1.35 -19.33 -3.17
C GLY A 19 -2.48 -19.88 -4.03
N ASN A 20 -3.58 -19.13 -4.10
CA ASN A 20 -4.75 -19.46 -4.92
C ASN A 20 -4.76 -18.65 -6.22
N ALA A 21 -5.50 -19.13 -7.19
CA ALA A 21 -5.95 -18.35 -8.33
C ALA A 21 -7.38 -17.87 -8.02
N TYR A 22 -7.64 -16.58 -8.24
CA TYR A 22 -8.94 -15.96 -8.02
C TYR A 22 -9.44 -15.40 -9.35
N ASN A 23 -10.71 -15.62 -9.68
CA ASN A 23 -11.34 -14.96 -10.80
C ASN A 23 -11.53 -13.48 -10.47
N VAL A 24 -11.02 -12.58 -11.28
CA VAL A 24 -11.00 -11.13 -11.00
C VAL A 24 -12.39 -10.52 -11.06
N SER A 25 -13.29 -11.08 -11.88
CA SER A 25 -14.70 -10.65 -11.98
C SER A 25 -15.48 -10.78 -10.65
N GLU A 26 -15.03 -11.67 -9.74
CA GLU A 26 -15.64 -11.79 -8.40
C GLU A 26 -15.30 -10.61 -7.47
N TYR A 27 -14.28 -9.82 -7.81
CA TYR A 27 -13.73 -8.73 -6.98
C TYR A 27 -13.89 -7.35 -7.61
N VAL A 28 -14.12 -7.28 -8.90
CA VAL A 28 -14.26 -6.02 -9.66
C VAL A 28 -15.67 -5.96 -10.23
N THR A 29 -16.39 -4.89 -9.93
CA THR A 29 -17.74 -4.65 -10.45
C THR A 29 -17.83 -3.22 -10.97
N VAL A 30 -18.19 -3.08 -12.24
CA VAL A 30 -18.52 -1.80 -12.87
C VAL A 30 -20.04 -1.62 -12.86
N GLN A 31 -20.51 -0.46 -12.43
CA GLN A 31 -21.94 -0.16 -12.45
C GLN A 31 -22.46 -0.19 -13.90
N ASP A 32 -23.50 -0.98 -14.15
CA ASP A 32 -24.09 -1.21 -15.49
C ASP A 32 -23.07 -1.74 -16.53
N GLY A 33 -21.98 -2.40 -16.06
CA GLY A 33 -20.96 -2.99 -16.91
C GLY A 33 -21.42 -4.30 -17.58
N ASP A 34 -20.72 -4.72 -18.62
CA ASP A 34 -20.96 -6.00 -19.29
C ASP A 34 -20.40 -7.16 -18.43
N GLU A 35 -21.26 -8.15 -18.13
CA GLU A 35 -20.92 -9.34 -17.35
C GLU A 35 -20.99 -10.63 -18.18
N ASP A 36 -21.37 -10.54 -19.46
CA ASP A 36 -21.67 -11.70 -20.33
C ASP A 36 -20.44 -12.26 -21.07
N ASP A 37 -19.29 -12.36 -20.40
CA ASP A 37 -18.04 -12.84 -21.00
C ASP A 37 -17.90 -14.37 -21.03
N GLU A 38 -17.36 -14.91 -22.12
CA GLU A 38 -17.05 -16.33 -22.24
C GLU A 38 -15.73 -16.74 -21.57
N GLY A 39 -14.83 -15.78 -21.28
CA GLY A 39 -13.52 -15.98 -20.66
C GLY A 39 -13.40 -15.32 -19.28
N SER A 40 -12.19 -15.35 -18.70
CA SER A 40 -11.96 -14.71 -17.40
C SER A 40 -10.50 -14.34 -17.18
N PHE A 41 -10.25 -13.23 -16.45
CA PHE A 41 -8.94 -12.90 -15.92
C PHE A 41 -8.75 -13.52 -14.54
N SER A 42 -7.58 -14.11 -14.30
CA SER A 42 -7.25 -14.72 -13.01
C SER A 42 -6.09 -14.00 -12.32
N LEU A 43 -6.28 -13.70 -11.05
CA LEU A 43 -5.23 -13.20 -10.16
C LEU A 43 -4.55 -14.38 -9.47
N MET A 44 -3.27 -14.60 -9.77
CA MET A 44 -2.44 -15.61 -9.12
C MET A 44 -1.77 -15.00 -7.88
N THR A 45 -1.91 -15.66 -6.73
CA THR A 45 -1.32 -15.20 -5.48
C THR A 45 -0.19 -16.09 -5.00
N VAL A 46 0.62 -15.57 -4.10
CA VAL A 46 1.60 -16.32 -3.31
C VAL A 46 1.28 -16.18 -1.83
N THR A 47 1.58 -17.22 -1.07
CA THR A 47 1.52 -17.13 0.39
C THR A 47 2.94 -16.93 0.92
N LEU A 48 3.11 -15.89 1.72
CA LEU A 48 4.36 -15.57 2.39
C LEU A 48 4.21 -15.75 3.90
N SER A 49 5.09 -16.50 4.53
CA SER A 49 5.06 -16.72 5.98
C SER A 49 6.46 -16.88 6.56
N LYS A 50 6.67 -16.43 7.82
CA LYS A 50 7.92 -16.71 8.53
C LYS A 50 8.13 -18.22 8.66
N ALA A 51 9.33 -18.69 8.35
CA ALA A 51 9.67 -20.11 8.43
C ALA A 51 9.85 -20.57 9.89
N SER A 52 9.28 -21.70 10.25
CA SER A 52 9.79 -22.50 11.38
C SER A 52 10.92 -23.41 10.90
N PRO A 53 11.78 -23.96 11.81
CA PRO A 53 12.82 -24.91 11.43
C PRO A 53 12.31 -26.09 10.61
N LEU A 54 11.14 -26.61 10.94
CA LEU A 54 10.52 -27.69 10.19
C LEU A 54 10.09 -27.24 8.79
N MET A 55 9.46 -26.05 8.69
CA MET A 55 9.04 -25.50 7.41
C MET A 55 10.22 -25.15 6.51
N TYR A 56 11.32 -24.67 7.10
CA TYR A 56 12.56 -24.39 6.39
C TYR A 56 13.14 -25.66 5.73
N VAL A 57 13.19 -26.77 6.48
CA VAL A 57 13.66 -28.05 5.94
C VAL A 57 12.68 -28.58 4.88
N TYR A 58 11.38 -28.51 5.16
CA TYR A 58 10.35 -28.96 4.22
C TYR A 58 10.41 -28.20 2.87
N ALA A 59 10.57 -26.88 2.92
CA ALA A 59 10.64 -26.03 1.72
C ALA A 59 11.82 -26.40 0.81
N LYS A 60 12.95 -26.88 1.36
CA LYS A 60 14.10 -27.32 0.55
C LYS A 60 13.87 -28.55 -0.32
N PHE A 61 12.83 -29.32 -0.01
CA PHE A 61 12.50 -30.56 -0.72
C PHE A 61 11.21 -30.48 -1.52
N LYS A 62 10.61 -29.27 -1.56
CA LYS A 62 9.34 -29.04 -2.30
C LYS A 62 9.58 -28.12 -3.48
N ASP A 63 9.08 -28.55 -4.64
CA ASP A 63 9.01 -27.71 -5.82
C ASP A 63 8.08 -26.52 -5.57
N TYR A 64 8.40 -25.36 -6.14
CA TYR A 64 7.65 -24.10 -6.02
C TYR A 64 7.63 -23.47 -4.62
N TYR A 65 8.46 -23.95 -3.67
CA TYR A 65 8.69 -23.32 -2.39
C TYR A 65 10.02 -22.59 -2.44
N GLU A 66 10.00 -21.29 -2.11
CA GLU A 66 11.23 -20.47 -2.07
C GLU A 66 11.52 -19.99 -0.66
N LEU A 67 12.79 -20.02 -0.29
CA LEU A 67 13.29 -19.45 0.96
C LEU A 67 13.84 -18.06 0.66
N ILE A 68 13.22 -17.05 1.23
CA ILE A 68 13.52 -15.64 1.01
C ILE A 68 14.02 -15.04 2.32
N SER A 69 15.15 -14.34 2.28
CA SER A 69 15.68 -13.66 3.47
C SER A 69 14.77 -12.50 3.90
N MET A 70 14.73 -12.21 5.21
CA MET A 70 13.88 -11.15 5.78
C MET A 70 14.11 -9.80 5.08
N ASN A 71 15.35 -9.43 4.80
CA ASN A 71 15.70 -8.15 4.16
C ASN A 71 15.29 -8.02 2.68
N GLN A 72 14.83 -9.09 2.05
CA GLN A 72 14.22 -9.04 0.71
C GLN A 72 12.71 -8.80 0.75
N VAL A 73 12.10 -9.03 1.90
CA VAL A 73 10.65 -8.90 2.13
C VAL A 73 10.33 -7.61 2.87
N ARG A 74 11.14 -7.31 3.88
CA ARG A 74 10.95 -6.17 4.78
C ARG A 74 12.01 -5.10 4.60
N GLN A 75 11.63 -3.88 4.92
CA GLN A 75 12.55 -2.76 5.09
C GLN A 75 13.31 -2.93 6.41
N ASP A 76 14.45 -2.23 6.52
CA ASP A 76 15.22 -2.23 7.76
C ASP A 76 14.35 -1.71 8.92
N GLU A 77 14.38 -2.44 10.05
CA GLU A 77 13.61 -2.14 11.27
C GLU A 77 12.08 -2.20 11.13
N GLU A 78 11.53 -2.62 9.98
CA GLU A 78 10.07 -2.72 9.74
C GLU A 78 9.45 -3.85 10.59
N ASP A 79 8.47 -3.52 11.41
CA ASP A 79 7.69 -4.49 12.18
C ASP A 79 6.57 -5.16 11.38
N ASP A 80 5.78 -6.05 12.01
CA ASP A 80 4.70 -6.79 11.34
C ASP A 80 3.53 -5.85 10.96
N ASN A 81 3.27 -4.81 11.76
CA ASN A 81 2.21 -3.85 11.51
C ASN A 81 2.57 -2.91 10.34
N GLU A 82 3.77 -2.34 10.37
CA GLU A 82 4.30 -1.48 9.31
C GLU A 82 4.35 -2.20 7.97
N TYR A 83 4.78 -3.48 7.97
CA TYR A 83 4.73 -4.32 6.78
C TYR A 83 3.31 -4.46 6.23
N ASN A 84 2.32 -4.75 7.09
CA ASN A 84 0.93 -4.92 6.67
C ASN A 84 0.35 -3.61 6.12
N ILE A 85 0.61 -2.47 6.76
CA ILE A 85 0.20 -1.14 6.32
C ILE A 85 0.80 -0.83 4.94
N ARG A 86 2.08 -1.10 4.76
CA ARG A 86 2.74 -0.94 3.46
C ARG A 86 2.15 -1.84 2.38
N GLN A 87 1.84 -3.11 2.69
CA GLN A 87 1.20 -4.02 1.72
C GLN A 87 -0.22 -3.57 1.37
N ALA A 88 -0.98 -3.09 2.34
CA ALA A 88 -2.32 -2.53 2.11
C ALA A 88 -2.24 -1.27 1.22
N LYS A 89 -1.31 -0.34 1.52
CA LYS A 89 -1.11 0.86 0.70
C LYS A 89 -0.70 0.53 -0.73
N LEU A 90 0.21 -0.43 -0.93
CA LEU A 90 0.61 -0.89 -2.27
C LEU A 90 -0.58 -1.45 -3.05
N MET A 91 -1.51 -2.13 -2.39
CA MET A 91 -2.74 -2.62 -3.02
C MET A 91 -3.69 -1.47 -3.35
N THR A 92 -3.91 -0.52 -2.45
CA THR A 92 -4.72 0.68 -2.72
C THR A 92 -4.17 1.47 -3.90
N ASP A 93 -2.84 1.66 -3.97
CA ASP A 93 -2.20 2.30 -5.11
C ASP A 93 -2.36 1.50 -6.41
N SER A 94 -2.36 0.17 -6.32
CA SER A 94 -2.60 -0.72 -7.45
C SER A 94 -4.02 -0.59 -7.99
N GLN A 95 -5.02 -0.52 -7.11
CA GLN A 95 -6.43 -0.27 -7.46
C GLN A 95 -6.61 1.11 -8.08
N PHE A 96 -6.05 2.16 -7.45
CA PHE A 96 -6.06 3.52 -8.01
C PHE A 96 -5.48 3.55 -9.43
N ASN A 97 -4.31 2.95 -9.63
CA ASN A 97 -3.65 2.91 -10.93
C ASN A 97 -4.46 2.11 -11.96
N ALA A 98 -5.12 1.03 -11.56
CA ALA A 98 -5.98 0.26 -12.44
C ALA A 98 -7.16 1.09 -12.96
N LEU A 99 -7.87 1.76 -12.07
CA LEU A 99 -8.95 2.69 -12.40
C LEU A 99 -8.46 3.81 -13.31
N TYR A 100 -7.37 4.47 -12.93
CA TYR A 100 -6.80 5.56 -13.70
C TYR A 100 -6.42 5.14 -15.12
N VAL A 101 -5.74 4.00 -15.28
CA VAL A 101 -5.33 3.49 -16.58
C VAL A 101 -6.55 3.06 -17.40
N ALA A 102 -7.52 2.35 -16.82
CA ALA A 102 -8.71 1.92 -17.53
C ALA A 102 -9.50 3.12 -18.07
N PHE A 103 -9.85 4.08 -17.19
CA PHE A 103 -10.63 5.25 -17.60
C PHE A 103 -9.86 6.19 -18.54
N SER A 104 -8.54 6.30 -18.41
CA SER A 104 -7.72 7.09 -19.36
C SER A 104 -7.69 6.50 -20.78
N ARG A 105 -8.19 5.29 -21.00
CA ARG A 105 -8.31 4.61 -22.31
C ARG A 105 -9.72 4.68 -22.89
N THR A 106 -10.65 5.28 -22.17
CA THR A 106 -12.03 5.48 -22.58
C THR A 106 -12.34 6.98 -22.66
N ASP A 107 -13.50 7.33 -23.19
CA ASP A 107 -14.01 8.72 -23.19
C ASP A 107 -14.90 8.98 -21.95
N LEU A 108 -14.86 8.09 -20.94
CA LEU A 108 -15.65 8.18 -19.71
C LEU A 108 -15.04 9.15 -18.71
N GLU A 109 -15.90 9.72 -17.87
CA GLU A 109 -15.48 10.73 -16.89
C GLU A 109 -14.82 10.09 -15.65
N TYR A 110 -13.73 10.70 -15.21
CA TYR A 110 -13.11 10.40 -13.92
C TYR A 110 -12.47 11.65 -13.31
N LYS A 111 -12.35 11.63 -11.98
CA LYS A 111 -11.70 12.72 -11.24
C LYS A 111 -10.68 12.13 -10.26
N VAL A 112 -9.44 12.60 -10.37
CA VAL A 112 -8.37 12.30 -9.40
C VAL A 112 -8.35 13.40 -8.35
N THR A 113 -8.27 12.98 -7.08
CA THR A 113 -8.10 13.88 -5.93
C THR A 113 -6.84 13.47 -5.18
N PHE A 114 -6.02 14.45 -4.85
CA PHE A 114 -4.90 14.27 -3.92
C PHE A 114 -5.43 14.51 -2.51
N ASN A 115 -5.33 13.51 -1.64
CA ASN A 115 -5.91 13.58 -0.30
C ASN A 115 -4.91 14.06 0.75
N GLY A 116 -3.62 13.89 0.49
CA GLY A 116 -2.54 14.21 1.43
C GLY A 116 -1.34 13.29 1.28
N VAL A 117 -0.55 13.17 2.33
CA VAL A 117 0.57 12.23 2.41
C VAL A 117 0.29 11.14 3.44
N TYR A 118 0.50 9.89 3.02
CA TYR A 118 0.26 8.70 3.82
C TYR A 118 1.54 8.26 4.53
N VAL A 119 1.50 8.11 5.85
CA VAL A 119 2.64 7.68 6.68
C VAL A 119 2.83 6.18 6.56
N LEU A 120 3.95 5.76 6.00
CA LEU A 120 4.32 4.34 5.86
C LEU A 120 5.10 3.81 7.04
N ASN A 121 6.01 4.65 7.58
CA ASN A 121 6.90 4.28 8.68
C ASN A 121 7.35 5.53 9.42
N ILE A 122 7.71 5.38 10.70
CA ILE A 122 8.21 6.44 11.57
C ILE A 122 9.60 6.05 12.05
N ILE A 123 10.55 6.96 11.87
CA ILE A 123 11.92 6.75 12.32
C ILE A 123 11.97 6.88 13.84
N THR A 124 12.30 5.80 14.52
CA THR A 124 12.42 5.73 15.98
C THR A 124 13.37 6.83 16.48
N GLY A 125 12.91 7.62 17.47
CA GLY A 125 13.60 8.79 17.95
C GLY A 125 13.45 10.04 17.05
N GLY A 126 12.74 9.96 15.91
CA GLY A 126 12.39 11.08 15.05
C GLY A 126 11.34 12.03 15.70
N ALA A 127 11.06 13.15 15.06
CA ALA A 127 10.13 14.16 15.58
C ALA A 127 8.69 13.62 15.70
N ALA A 128 8.27 12.80 14.77
CA ALA A 128 6.95 12.19 14.71
C ALA A 128 6.78 10.97 15.65
N ASP A 129 7.88 10.46 16.22
CA ASP A 129 7.85 9.26 17.08
C ASP A 129 7.01 9.49 18.35
N GLY A 130 5.99 8.66 18.54
CA GLY A 130 5.01 8.77 19.63
C GLY A 130 3.90 9.82 19.41
N ILE A 131 3.84 10.46 18.22
CA ILE A 131 2.79 11.42 17.82
C ILE A 131 2.01 10.88 16.62
N LEU A 132 2.73 10.55 15.55
CA LEU A 132 2.14 9.92 14.37
C LEU A 132 2.24 8.39 14.46
N GLU A 133 1.42 7.73 13.67
CA GLU A 133 1.41 6.27 13.52
C GLU A 133 1.48 5.89 12.04
N PRO A 134 2.11 4.75 11.69
CA PRO A 134 1.97 4.19 10.35
C PRO A 134 0.48 3.98 10.02
N GLY A 135 0.05 4.45 8.85
CA GLY A 135 -1.36 4.47 8.47
C GLY A 135 -2.02 5.84 8.53
N ASP A 136 -1.44 6.80 9.25
CA ASP A 136 -1.93 8.17 9.27
C ASP A 136 -1.88 8.81 7.87
N GLU A 137 -2.86 9.64 7.59
CA GLU A 137 -2.87 10.49 6.41
C GLU A 137 -2.78 11.96 6.86
N ILE A 138 -1.69 12.64 6.53
CA ILE A 138 -1.52 14.06 6.81
C ILE A 138 -2.17 14.84 5.68
N VAL A 139 -3.23 15.59 6.00
CA VAL A 139 -4.07 16.28 5.02
C VAL A 139 -3.81 17.79 4.94
N GLU A 140 -3.37 18.40 6.05
CA GLU A 140 -2.99 19.81 6.09
C GLU A 140 -1.70 20.04 6.88
N ILE A 141 -0.99 21.10 6.52
CA ILE A 141 0.16 21.61 7.23
C ILE A 141 -0.03 23.12 7.45
N GLU A 142 -0.01 23.59 8.71
CA GLU A 142 -0.26 25.00 9.09
C GLU A 142 -1.55 25.56 8.49
N GLY A 143 -2.62 24.76 8.47
CA GLY A 143 -3.92 25.13 7.92
C GLY A 143 -3.97 25.21 6.38
N GLU A 144 -2.91 24.81 5.69
CA GLU A 144 -2.85 24.71 4.22
C GLU A 144 -3.02 23.26 3.78
N HIS A 145 -3.96 23.02 2.86
CA HIS A 145 -4.19 21.68 2.30
C HIS A 145 -2.97 21.21 1.52
N ILE A 146 -2.63 19.93 1.65
CA ILE A 146 -1.48 19.32 0.98
C ILE A 146 -1.89 18.83 -0.40
N ASP A 147 -1.45 19.53 -1.45
CA ASP A 147 -1.78 19.24 -2.85
C ASP A 147 -0.82 18.23 -3.51
N SER A 148 0.33 17.97 -2.91
CA SER A 148 1.32 17.01 -3.41
C SER A 148 2.37 16.65 -2.35
N GLN A 149 2.97 15.47 -2.51
CA GLN A 149 4.11 15.05 -1.70
C GLN A 149 5.28 16.04 -1.79
N ALA A 150 5.52 16.61 -2.96
CA ALA A 150 6.60 17.57 -3.18
C ALA A 150 6.33 18.88 -2.42
N MET A 151 5.09 19.39 -2.45
CA MET A 151 4.67 20.56 -1.70
C MET A 151 4.87 20.35 -0.20
N PHE A 152 4.40 19.23 0.35
CA PHE A 152 4.58 18.90 1.76
C PHE A 152 6.05 18.88 2.16
N ALA A 153 6.89 18.17 1.42
CA ALA A 153 8.32 18.09 1.71
C ALA A 153 9.00 19.47 1.62
N GLN A 154 8.66 20.28 0.62
CA GLN A 154 9.17 21.63 0.47
C GLN A 154 8.73 22.53 1.63
N ARG A 155 7.47 22.44 2.06
CA ARG A 155 6.92 23.25 3.14
C ARG A 155 7.66 23.00 4.46
N ILE A 156 7.94 21.75 4.80
CA ILE A 156 8.76 21.38 5.96
C ILE A 156 10.15 22.01 5.89
N VAL A 157 10.78 22.00 4.73
CA VAL A 157 12.12 22.61 4.54
C VAL A 157 12.06 24.11 4.70
N GLU A 158 11.09 24.80 4.11
CA GLU A 158 10.91 26.25 4.20
C GLU A 158 10.69 26.71 5.63
N MET A 159 9.83 26.02 6.37
CA MET A 159 9.54 26.34 7.78
C MET A 159 10.79 26.19 8.65
N ARG A 160 11.47 25.06 8.52
CA ARG A 160 12.74 24.81 9.21
C ARG A 160 13.77 25.93 8.93
N ASP A 161 13.93 26.33 7.66
CA ASP A 161 14.92 27.33 7.24
C ASP A 161 14.56 28.74 7.72
N GLN A 162 13.27 28.98 8.00
CA GLN A 162 12.77 30.19 8.66
C GLN A 162 12.88 30.14 10.20
N GLY A 163 13.33 29.02 10.75
CA GLY A 163 13.46 28.81 12.19
C GLY A 163 12.15 28.42 12.88
N GLN A 164 11.14 28.04 12.12
CA GLN A 164 9.89 27.47 12.65
C GLN A 164 10.06 25.96 12.76
N TYR A 165 10.13 25.46 13.99
CA TYR A 165 10.32 24.04 14.28
C TYR A 165 9.03 23.37 14.76
N ASP A 166 8.13 24.10 15.39
CA ASP A 166 6.81 23.60 15.77
C ASP A 166 5.88 23.72 14.56
N ILE A 167 5.37 22.58 14.10
CA ILE A 167 4.55 22.48 12.89
C ILE A 167 3.21 21.86 13.26
N GLU A 168 2.14 22.57 12.95
CA GLU A 168 0.78 22.07 13.09
C GLU A 168 0.41 21.20 11.88
N LEU A 169 -0.06 19.99 12.15
CA LEU A 169 -0.52 19.03 11.16
C LEU A 169 -1.96 18.63 11.44
N VAL A 170 -2.79 18.59 10.41
CA VAL A 170 -4.11 17.92 10.48
C VAL A 170 -3.95 16.51 9.92
N ILE A 171 -4.37 15.54 10.72
CA ILE A 171 -4.18 14.11 10.49
C ILE A 171 -5.54 13.45 10.40
N ASN A 172 -5.71 12.59 9.39
CA ASN A 172 -6.80 11.64 9.31
C ASN A 172 -6.28 10.25 9.75
N ARG A 173 -6.84 9.72 10.84
CA ARG A 173 -6.58 8.36 11.34
C ARG A 173 -7.92 7.68 11.54
N ASP A 174 -8.14 6.55 10.85
CA ASP A 174 -9.39 5.78 10.93
C ASP A 174 -10.66 6.62 10.66
N ASP A 175 -10.60 7.51 9.65
CA ASP A 175 -11.64 8.48 9.28
C ASP A 175 -11.95 9.56 10.33
N GLU A 176 -11.11 9.70 11.35
CA GLU A 176 -11.19 10.78 12.34
C GLU A 176 -10.10 11.83 12.09
N LEU A 177 -10.53 13.11 11.99
CA LEU A 177 -9.59 14.24 11.84
C LEU A 177 -9.23 14.82 13.20
N PHE A 178 -7.94 15.00 13.43
CA PHE A 178 -7.42 15.70 14.61
C PHE A 178 -6.16 16.50 14.26
N THR A 179 -5.80 17.41 15.15
CA THR A 179 -4.65 18.30 14.96
C THR A 179 -3.57 17.97 15.98
N GLU A 180 -2.34 17.84 15.51
CA GLU A 180 -1.17 17.65 16.35
C GLU A 180 -0.07 18.67 16.00
N VAL A 181 0.74 19.03 16.99
CA VAL A 181 1.92 19.87 16.79
C VAL A 181 3.16 19.00 16.93
N VAL A 182 3.95 18.93 15.87
CA VAL A 182 5.20 18.17 15.84
C VAL A 182 6.38 19.13 15.83
N THR A 183 7.26 19.03 16.83
CA THR A 183 8.50 19.82 16.87
C THR A 183 9.59 19.13 16.07
N LEU A 184 10.01 19.73 14.95
CA LEU A 184 11.09 19.21 14.10
C LEU A 184 12.38 19.03 14.90
N LYS A 185 13.03 17.90 14.73
CA LYS A 185 14.34 17.63 15.34
C LYS A 185 15.26 16.89 14.38
N GLU A 186 16.50 16.71 14.76
CA GLU A 186 17.45 15.92 13.98
C GLU A 186 16.93 14.48 13.82
N ILE A 187 16.86 14.04 12.57
CA ILE A 187 16.46 12.68 12.24
C ILE A 187 17.62 11.74 12.57
N PRO A 188 17.43 10.70 13.39
CA PRO A 188 18.45 9.72 13.71
C PRO A 188 19.16 9.17 12.46
N ASN A 189 20.46 9.00 12.54
CA ASN A 189 21.32 8.49 11.47
C ASN A 189 21.33 9.28 10.14
N SER A 190 20.80 10.51 10.12
CA SER A 190 20.62 11.33 8.89
C SER A 190 21.73 12.35 8.63
N LYS A 191 22.84 12.34 9.39
CA LYS A 191 23.95 13.32 9.27
C LYS A 191 23.52 14.76 9.51
N GLY A 192 22.70 15.01 10.55
CA GLY A 192 22.28 16.34 10.95
C GLY A 192 21.09 16.91 10.19
N LYS A 193 20.36 16.10 9.42
CA LYS A 193 19.12 16.56 8.78
C LYS A 193 18.03 16.72 9.82
N VAL A 194 17.38 17.87 9.84
CA VAL A 194 16.22 18.17 10.70
C VAL A 194 14.93 18.00 9.90
N GLY A 195 13.95 17.33 10.47
CA GLY A 195 12.67 17.05 9.83
C GLY A 195 11.72 16.27 10.73
N LEU A 196 10.62 15.76 10.16
CA LEU A 196 9.61 14.98 10.89
C LEU A 196 10.10 13.57 11.28
N GLY A 197 10.97 12.96 10.47
CA GLY A 197 11.39 11.58 10.71
C GLY A 197 10.32 10.56 10.31
N VAL A 198 9.64 10.79 9.20
CA VAL A 198 8.63 9.88 8.62
C VAL A 198 9.04 9.42 7.22
N VAL A 199 8.66 8.19 6.89
CA VAL A 199 8.62 7.69 5.51
C VAL A 199 7.18 7.78 5.04
N PHE A 200 6.95 8.49 3.95
CA PHE A 200 5.59 8.74 3.46
C PHE A 200 5.46 8.53 1.94
N SER A 201 4.23 8.34 1.48
CA SER A 201 3.85 8.27 0.08
C SER A 201 2.67 9.17 -0.21
N GLU A 202 2.33 9.34 -1.49
CA GLU A 202 1.13 10.08 -1.86
C GLU A 202 -0.14 9.32 -1.46
N SER A 203 -1.15 10.05 -0.95
CA SER A 203 -2.51 9.56 -0.83
C SER A 203 -3.38 10.17 -1.91
N LYS A 204 -3.99 9.31 -2.73
CA LYS A 204 -4.83 9.70 -3.85
C LYS A 204 -6.08 8.84 -3.89
N SER A 205 -7.17 9.45 -4.33
CA SER A 205 -8.40 8.77 -4.67
C SER A 205 -8.83 9.10 -6.10
N ILE A 206 -9.66 8.24 -6.66
CA ILE A 206 -10.25 8.42 -7.98
C ILE A 206 -11.75 8.15 -7.89
N THR A 207 -12.54 9.06 -8.40
CA THR A 207 -13.97 8.88 -8.60
C THR A 207 -14.25 8.69 -10.08
N THR A 208 -15.05 7.71 -10.43
CA THR A 208 -15.33 7.31 -11.81
C THR A 208 -16.83 7.32 -12.09
N ASP A 209 -17.19 7.58 -13.34
CA ASP A 209 -18.55 7.46 -13.86
C ASP A 209 -18.49 6.66 -15.18
N PRO A 210 -19.01 5.40 -15.22
CA PRO A 210 -19.70 4.65 -14.15
C PRO A 210 -18.84 4.34 -12.92
N HIS A 211 -19.50 4.12 -11.78
CA HIS A 211 -18.81 3.75 -10.53
C HIS A 211 -18.22 2.33 -10.61
N VAL A 212 -16.98 2.18 -10.15
CA VAL A 212 -16.29 0.89 -10.07
C VAL A 212 -15.98 0.56 -8.62
N ASN A 213 -16.34 -0.65 -8.21
CA ASN A 213 -15.98 -1.21 -6.90
C ASN A 213 -14.93 -2.32 -7.09
N ILE A 214 -13.87 -2.28 -6.28
CA ILE A 214 -12.83 -3.31 -6.21
C ILE A 214 -12.72 -3.77 -4.75
N ASP A 215 -13.21 -4.97 -4.44
CA ASP A 215 -13.16 -5.56 -3.09
C ASP A 215 -12.40 -6.88 -3.11
N ILE A 216 -11.14 -6.85 -2.70
CA ILE A 216 -10.24 -8.00 -2.66
C ILE A 216 -9.97 -8.51 -1.24
N GLY A 217 -10.71 -8.02 -0.25
CA GLY A 217 -10.54 -8.41 1.15
C GLY A 217 -9.11 -8.18 1.66
N SER A 218 -8.45 -9.21 2.16
CA SER A 218 -7.12 -9.13 2.80
C SER A 218 -5.94 -9.40 1.85
N ILE A 219 -6.15 -9.44 0.53
CA ILE A 219 -5.06 -9.62 -0.44
C ILE A 219 -4.26 -8.32 -0.51
N GLY A 220 -2.96 -8.38 -0.19
CA GLY A 220 -2.05 -7.23 -0.25
C GLY A 220 -1.04 -7.32 -1.40
N GLY A 221 -0.31 -6.23 -1.62
CA GLY A 221 0.77 -6.16 -2.60
C GLY A 221 0.36 -5.55 -3.94
N PRO A 222 1.32 -5.09 -4.77
CA PRO A 222 1.06 -4.27 -5.96
C PRO A 222 0.74 -5.07 -7.23
N SER A 223 0.73 -6.40 -7.20
CA SER A 223 0.78 -7.23 -8.42
C SER A 223 -0.55 -7.39 -9.17
N ALA A 224 -1.66 -6.97 -8.58
CA ALA A 224 -3.01 -7.17 -9.13
C ALA A 224 -3.41 -6.12 -10.18
N GLY A 225 -2.74 -4.96 -10.24
CA GLY A 225 -3.17 -3.79 -11.01
C GLY A 225 -3.43 -4.05 -12.49
N LEU A 226 -2.61 -4.87 -13.16
CA LEU A 226 -2.84 -5.22 -14.55
C LEU A 226 -4.15 -6.01 -14.74
N MET A 227 -4.39 -6.98 -13.88
CA MET A 227 -5.61 -7.81 -13.98
C MET A 227 -6.86 -6.99 -13.66
N PHE A 228 -6.80 -6.10 -12.66
CA PHE A 228 -7.88 -5.14 -12.41
C PHE A 228 -8.12 -4.22 -13.60
N THR A 229 -7.05 -3.67 -14.21
CA THR A 229 -7.19 -2.81 -15.39
C THR A 229 -7.91 -3.53 -16.53
N LEU A 230 -7.51 -4.78 -16.82
CA LEU A 230 -8.09 -5.58 -17.89
C LEU A 230 -9.55 -5.91 -17.58
N GLU A 231 -9.87 -6.29 -16.35
CA GLU A 231 -11.24 -6.61 -15.94
C GLU A 231 -12.15 -5.37 -16.00
N ILE A 232 -11.68 -4.20 -15.50
CA ILE A 232 -12.42 -2.95 -15.60
C ILE A 232 -12.70 -2.60 -17.07
N LEU A 233 -11.68 -2.68 -17.92
CA LEU A 233 -11.85 -2.41 -19.36
C LEU A 233 -12.83 -3.38 -20.00
N ASN A 234 -12.77 -4.66 -19.64
CA ASN A 234 -13.64 -5.70 -20.16
C ASN A 234 -15.12 -5.42 -19.85
N GLN A 235 -15.40 -4.97 -18.62
CA GLN A 235 -16.77 -4.58 -18.23
C GLN A 235 -17.19 -3.20 -18.76
N LEU A 236 -16.26 -2.35 -19.24
CA LEU A 236 -16.57 -1.03 -19.81
C LEU A 236 -16.79 -1.03 -21.32
N VAL A 237 -16.38 -2.07 -22.05
CA VAL A 237 -16.47 -2.14 -23.51
C VAL A 237 -17.33 -3.33 -23.95
N ASP A 238 -18.05 -3.18 -25.07
CA ASP A 238 -18.92 -4.24 -25.62
C ASP A 238 -18.12 -5.44 -26.21
N GLU A 239 -16.79 -5.30 -26.39
CA GLU A 239 -15.94 -6.33 -26.96
C GLU A 239 -15.31 -7.16 -25.83
N ASP A 240 -15.56 -8.49 -25.81
CA ASP A 240 -14.90 -9.40 -24.88
C ASP A 240 -13.37 -9.40 -25.10
N ILE A 241 -12.66 -8.74 -24.16
CA ILE A 241 -11.19 -8.64 -24.18
C ILE A 241 -10.55 -10.00 -23.91
N THR A 242 -11.22 -10.92 -23.23
CA THR A 242 -10.70 -12.26 -22.90
C THR A 242 -10.64 -13.15 -24.14
N LYS A 243 -11.47 -12.86 -25.15
CA LYS A 243 -11.64 -13.67 -26.39
C LYS A 243 -12.00 -15.12 -26.10
N GLY A 244 -12.72 -15.37 -25.02
CA GLY A 244 -13.18 -16.70 -24.60
C GLY A 244 -12.10 -17.57 -23.94
N TYR A 245 -11.03 -16.98 -23.39
CA TYR A 245 -9.95 -17.70 -22.70
C TYR A 245 -10.01 -17.53 -21.17
#